data_c75b755e41e3c38bac64a784a4c94961
#
_entry.id   c75b755e41e3c38bac64a784a4c94961
#
_cell.length_a   1.000
_cell.length_b   1.000
_cell.length_c   1.000
_cell.angle_alpha   90.00
_cell.angle_beta   90.00
_cell.angle_gamma   90.00
#
_symmetry.space_group_name_H-M   'P 1'
#
loop_
_entity.id
_entity.type
_entity.pdbx_description
1 polymer ?
#
loop_
_entity_poly.entity_id
_entity_poly.type
_entity_poly.pdbx_seq_one_letter_code
_entity_poly.pdbx_strand_id
1 'polypeptide(L)'
;MKHIIIWFSIISLIIVGCEGTKTAEEYFNAAEVERNAKNIKVSLENLEKLIEHYPDNALAAQAQYLMGDIYMNDLRDFDNAISSYTKVVENFSGSSREAQAQFMVGYVQANILSDYESAKATYNLFLEKFPDHELAPSVQFEISNLGKNINDIPVLKHIAS
;
A
#
# COMPACT_ATOMS: atom_id res chain seq x y z
N MET A 1 35.42 -61.70 32.22
CA MET A 1 34.58 -61.32 31.07
C MET A 1 34.06 -59.89 31.31
N LYS A 2 34.65 -58.88 30.63
CA LYS A 2 34.28 -57.44 30.78
C LYS A 2 33.36 -57.09 29.66
N HIS A 3 32.10 -56.76 29.98
CA HIS A 3 31.12 -56.26 28.99
C HIS A 3 31.36 -54.77 28.76
N ILE A 4 31.81 -54.39 27.54
CA ILE A 4 31.94 -53.05 27.09
C ILE A 4 30.58 -52.64 26.52
N ILE A 5 29.88 -51.77 27.24
CA ILE A 5 28.64 -51.14 26.77
C ILE A 5 29.03 -49.92 25.93
N ILE A 6 28.89 -50.05 24.62
CA ILE A 6 29.09 -48.94 23.67
C ILE A 6 27.81 -48.13 23.65
N TRP A 7 27.85 -46.92 24.21
CA TRP A 7 26.78 -45.94 24.09
C TRP A 7 26.89 -45.29 22.70
N PHE A 8 25.96 -45.67 21.80
CA PHE A 8 25.76 -44.95 20.57
C PHE A 8 24.97 -43.65 20.88
N SER A 9 25.69 -42.53 20.94
CA SER A 9 25.11 -41.21 21.03
C SER A 9 24.57 -40.85 19.64
N ILE A 10 23.25 -40.95 19.45
CA ILE A 10 22.56 -40.47 18.24
C ILE A 10 22.55 -38.96 18.35
N ILE A 11 23.50 -38.28 17.69
CA ILE A 11 23.44 -36.83 17.45
C ILE A 11 22.38 -36.64 16.39
N SER A 12 21.17 -36.29 16.84
CA SER A 12 20.11 -35.81 15.97
C SER A 12 20.53 -34.45 15.42
N LEU A 13 21.00 -34.43 14.18
CA LEU A 13 21.29 -33.20 13.44
C LEU A 13 19.95 -32.57 13.13
N ILE A 14 19.51 -31.63 13.96
CA ILE A 14 18.40 -30.74 13.62
C ILE A 14 18.92 -29.84 12.51
N ILE A 15 18.60 -30.18 11.25
CA ILE A 15 18.74 -29.29 10.13
C ILE A 15 17.64 -28.24 10.34
N VAL A 16 17.98 -27.16 11.06
CA VAL A 16 17.21 -25.92 10.97
C VAL A 16 17.43 -25.44 9.53
N GLY A 17 16.48 -25.76 8.67
CA GLY A 17 16.44 -25.18 7.34
C GLY A 17 16.43 -23.67 7.50
N CYS A 18 17.53 -23.00 7.19
CA CYS A 18 17.51 -21.60 6.84
C CYS A 18 16.60 -21.52 5.62
N GLU A 19 15.31 -21.23 5.81
CA GLU A 19 14.53 -20.59 4.76
C GLU A 19 15.28 -19.28 4.48
N GLY A 20 16.02 -19.24 3.38
CA GLY A 20 16.68 -18.01 2.93
C GLY A 20 15.59 -16.93 2.86
N THR A 21 15.89 -15.75 3.39
CA THR A 21 14.99 -14.61 3.28
C THR A 21 14.68 -14.42 1.80
N LYS A 22 13.38 -14.40 1.46
CA LYS A 22 12.92 -14.11 0.09
C LYS A 22 13.48 -12.78 -0.38
N THR A 23 13.72 -12.62 -1.67
CA THR A 23 14.05 -11.31 -2.26
C THR A 23 12.86 -10.36 -2.18
N ALA A 24 13.08 -9.07 -2.45
CA ALA A 24 12.01 -8.08 -2.49
C ALA A 24 10.94 -8.46 -3.54
N GLU A 25 11.39 -8.92 -4.72
CA GLU A 25 10.51 -9.38 -5.80
C GLU A 25 9.71 -10.61 -5.40
N GLU A 26 10.32 -11.57 -4.70
CA GLU A 26 9.62 -12.78 -4.22
C GLU A 26 8.56 -12.45 -3.18
N TYR A 27 8.83 -11.51 -2.27
CA TYR A 27 7.84 -11.03 -1.32
C TYR A 27 6.68 -10.32 -2.01
N PHE A 28 6.98 -9.42 -2.96
CA PHE A 28 5.97 -8.68 -3.69
C PHE A 28 5.05 -9.60 -4.49
N ASN A 29 5.64 -10.52 -5.27
CA ASN A 29 4.90 -11.50 -6.05
C ASN A 29 4.05 -12.43 -5.16
N ALA A 30 4.60 -12.86 -4.02
CA ALA A 30 3.84 -13.67 -3.06
C ALA A 30 2.63 -12.89 -2.53
N ALA A 31 2.80 -11.60 -2.22
CA ALA A 31 1.69 -10.76 -1.76
C ALA A 31 0.58 -10.64 -2.81
N GLU A 32 0.92 -10.42 -4.09
CA GLU A 32 -0.08 -10.36 -5.17
C GLU A 32 -0.81 -11.70 -5.37
N VAL A 33 -0.08 -12.82 -5.33
CA VAL A 33 -0.68 -14.16 -5.42
C VAL A 33 -1.66 -14.39 -4.28
N GLU A 34 -1.28 -14.08 -3.05
CA GLU A 34 -2.11 -14.27 -1.86
C GLU A 34 -3.33 -13.34 -1.88
N ARG A 35 -3.19 -12.08 -2.33
CA ARG A 35 -4.32 -11.17 -2.54
C ARG A 35 -5.33 -11.74 -3.54
N ASN A 36 -4.85 -12.25 -4.67
CA ASN A 36 -5.70 -12.86 -5.70
C ASN A 36 -6.40 -14.12 -5.18
N ALA A 37 -5.75 -14.89 -4.31
CA ALA A 37 -6.32 -16.03 -3.61
C ALA A 37 -7.26 -15.65 -2.45
N LYS A 38 -7.45 -14.35 -2.19
CA LYS A 38 -8.23 -13.79 -1.07
C LYS A 38 -7.64 -14.08 0.33
N ASN A 39 -6.38 -14.47 0.39
CA ASN A 39 -5.63 -14.62 1.64
C ASN A 39 -5.03 -13.26 2.07
N ILE A 40 -5.90 -12.28 2.31
CA ILE A 40 -5.52 -10.87 2.49
C ILE A 40 -4.50 -10.67 3.62
N LYS A 41 -4.66 -11.37 4.74
CA LYS A 41 -3.71 -11.30 5.85
C LYS A 41 -2.30 -11.71 5.43
N VAL A 42 -2.17 -12.83 4.72
CA VAL A 42 -0.86 -13.34 4.24
C VAL A 42 -0.26 -12.40 3.19
N SER A 43 -1.10 -11.78 2.36
CA SER A 43 -0.68 -10.75 1.42
C SER A 43 -0.04 -9.56 2.16
N LEU A 44 -0.73 -9.00 3.16
CA LEU A 44 -0.21 -7.89 3.97
C LEU A 44 1.09 -8.26 4.69
N GLU A 45 1.17 -9.46 5.29
CA GLU A 45 2.38 -9.94 5.96
C GLU A 45 3.60 -10.03 5.01
N ASN A 46 3.39 -10.41 3.74
CA ASN A 46 4.47 -10.41 2.75
C ASN A 46 4.92 -8.98 2.38
N LEU A 47 3.97 -8.04 2.24
CA LEU A 47 4.30 -6.63 1.97
C LEU A 47 5.04 -5.99 3.14
N GLU A 48 4.63 -6.25 4.38
CA GLU A 48 5.31 -5.78 5.59
C GLU A 48 6.75 -6.30 5.66
N LYS A 49 6.97 -7.60 5.40
CA LYS A 49 8.30 -8.20 5.37
C LYS A 49 9.18 -7.60 4.26
N LEU A 50 8.61 -7.29 3.10
CA LEU A 50 9.33 -6.60 2.04
C LEU A 50 9.83 -5.24 2.52
N ILE A 51 8.96 -4.44 3.11
CA ILE A 51 9.30 -3.08 3.58
C ILE A 51 10.34 -3.16 4.71
N GLU A 52 10.19 -4.11 5.62
CA GLU A 52 11.11 -4.31 6.76
C GLU A 52 12.52 -4.73 6.31
N HIS A 53 12.60 -5.69 5.38
CA HIS A 53 13.89 -6.26 4.96
C HIS A 53 14.57 -5.46 3.84
N TYR A 54 13.80 -4.71 3.05
CA TYR A 54 14.26 -4.00 1.85
C TYR A 54 13.73 -2.56 1.78
N PRO A 55 13.91 -1.74 2.84
CA PRO A 55 13.30 -0.40 2.90
C PRO A 55 13.78 0.55 1.79
N ASP A 56 15.01 0.36 1.30
CA ASP A 56 15.60 1.18 0.23
C ASP A 56 15.33 0.64 -1.19
N ASN A 57 14.62 -0.49 -1.32
CA ASN A 57 14.27 -1.05 -2.61
C ASN A 57 13.09 -0.28 -3.22
N ALA A 58 13.10 -0.05 -4.53
CA ALA A 58 12.00 0.62 -5.23
C ALA A 58 10.64 -0.08 -5.03
N LEU A 59 10.63 -1.38 -4.77
CA LEU A 59 9.41 -2.14 -4.46
C LEU A 59 8.85 -1.82 -3.07
N ALA A 60 9.62 -1.25 -2.13
CA ALA A 60 9.09 -0.91 -0.81
C ALA A 60 8.00 0.17 -0.90
N ALA A 61 8.21 1.20 -1.71
CA ALA A 61 7.17 2.21 -1.97
C ALA A 61 5.94 1.61 -2.66
N GLN A 62 6.14 0.68 -3.60
CA GLN A 62 5.03 -0.02 -4.26
C GLN A 62 4.28 -0.93 -3.30
N ALA A 63 5.00 -1.63 -2.42
CA ALA A 63 4.42 -2.49 -1.39
C ALA A 63 3.56 -1.66 -0.41
N GLN A 64 4.09 -0.53 0.06
CA GLN A 64 3.34 0.36 0.96
C GLN A 64 2.10 0.95 0.29
N TYR A 65 2.18 1.30 -1.00
CA TYR A 65 1.03 1.74 -1.79
C TYR A 65 -0.01 0.62 -1.96
N LEU A 66 0.43 -0.60 -2.29
CA LEU A 66 -0.43 -1.77 -2.43
C LEU A 66 -1.16 -2.13 -1.12
N MET A 67 -0.52 -1.93 0.04
CA MET A 67 -1.21 -2.07 1.34
C MET A 67 -2.38 -1.09 1.43
N GLY A 68 -2.21 0.16 0.99
CA GLY A 68 -3.30 1.14 0.90
C GLY A 68 -4.45 0.65 0.02
N ASP A 69 -4.14 0.10 -1.16
CA ASP A 69 -5.14 -0.46 -2.07
C ASP A 69 -5.87 -1.66 -1.46
N ILE A 70 -5.19 -2.52 -0.73
CA ILE A 70 -5.79 -3.67 -0.02
C ILE A 70 -6.76 -3.18 1.05
N TYR A 71 -6.33 -2.25 1.90
CA TYR A 71 -7.19 -1.69 2.93
C TYR A 71 -8.42 -0.99 2.33
N MET A 72 -8.24 -0.22 1.26
CA MET A 72 -9.32 0.49 0.60
C MET A 72 -10.33 -0.45 -0.09
N ASN A 73 -9.85 -1.40 -0.89
CA ASN A 73 -10.69 -2.14 -1.83
C ASN A 73 -11.09 -3.52 -1.32
N ASP A 74 -10.20 -4.23 -0.61
CA ASP A 74 -10.47 -5.59 -0.15
C ASP A 74 -11.06 -5.61 1.27
N LEU A 75 -10.57 -4.74 2.16
CA LEU A 75 -11.00 -4.68 3.56
C LEU A 75 -12.02 -3.57 3.85
N ARG A 76 -12.08 -2.53 3.00
CA ARG A 76 -12.87 -1.31 3.21
C ARG A 76 -12.53 -0.61 4.54
N ASP A 77 -11.28 -0.70 4.93
CA ASP A 77 -10.70 -0.05 6.10
C ASP A 77 -10.01 1.25 5.66
N PHE A 78 -10.81 2.31 5.63
CA PHE A 78 -10.39 3.59 5.05
C PHE A 78 -9.36 4.33 5.90
N ASP A 79 -9.37 4.12 7.21
CA ASP A 79 -8.37 4.71 8.11
C ASP A 79 -6.99 4.10 7.86
N ASN A 80 -6.90 2.78 7.76
CA ASN A 80 -5.65 2.10 7.41
C ASN A 80 -5.23 2.35 5.95
N ALA A 81 -6.18 2.56 5.03
CA ALA A 81 -5.86 2.96 3.66
C ALA A 81 -5.18 4.34 3.63
N ILE A 82 -5.77 5.36 4.28
CA ILE A 82 -5.17 6.69 4.41
C ILE A 82 -3.79 6.61 5.07
N SER A 83 -3.68 5.88 6.18
CA SER A 83 -2.40 5.68 6.88
C SER A 83 -1.34 5.07 5.96
N SER A 84 -1.70 4.05 5.16
CA SER A 84 -0.77 3.38 4.26
C SER A 84 -0.31 4.29 3.13
N TYR A 85 -1.22 5.04 2.49
CA TYR A 85 -0.85 6.01 1.45
C TYR A 85 -0.03 7.18 2.03
N THR A 86 -0.37 7.67 3.22
CA THR A 86 0.40 8.72 3.90
C THR A 86 1.84 8.27 4.16
N LYS A 87 2.05 7.02 4.58
CA LYS A 87 3.40 6.45 4.74
C LYS A 87 4.20 6.42 3.43
N VAL A 88 3.55 6.28 2.27
CA VAL A 88 4.27 6.41 0.99
C VAL A 88 4.80 7.83 0.83
N VAL A 89 3.97 8.84 1.11
CA VAL A 89 4.35 10.26 0.97
C VAL A 89 5.46 10.65 1.95
N GLU A 90 5.41 10.13 3.18
CA GLU A 90 6.34 10.49 4.25
C GLU A 90 7.67 9.75 4.15
N ASN A 91 7.61 8.42 3.93
CA ASN A 91 8.78 7.55 4.03
C ASN A 91 9.45 7.25 2.68
N PHE A 92 8.73 7.46 1.57
CA PHE A 92 9.21 7.14 0.22
C PHE A 92 9.11 8.34 -0.71
N SER A 93 9.49 9.52 -0.20
CA SER A 93 9.52 10.76 -0.98
C SER A 93 10.45 10.63 -2.21
N GLY A 94 9.99 11.11 -3.36
CA GLY A 94 10.68 10.96 -4.65
C GLY A 94 10.43 9.61 -5.34
N SER A 95 9.69 8.69 -4.73
CA SER A 95 9.29 7.46 -5.39
C SER A 95 8.25 7.70 -6.48
N SER A 96 8.14 6.76 -7.42
CA SER A 96 7.11 6.80 -8.48
C SER A 96 5.67 6.70 -7.95
N ARG A 97 5.48 6.33 -6.67
CA ARG A 97 4.17 6.18 -6.03
C ARG A 97 3.75 7.38 -5.19
N GLU A 98 4.64 8.32 -4.95
CA GLU A 98 4.38 9.41 -4.02
C GLU A 98 3.19 10.29 -4.45
N ALA A 99 3.19 10.74 -5.71
CA ALA A 99 2.10 11.58 -6.22
C ALA A 99 0.76 10.83 -6.23
N GLN A 100 0.75 9.57 -6.69
CA GLN A 100 -0.46 8.76 -6.67
C GLN A 100 -0.97 8.55 -5.23
N ALA A 101 -0.07 8.27 -4.29
CA ALA A 101 -0.45 8.08 -2.89
C ALA A 101 -1.07 9.34 -2.29
N GLN A 102 -0.47 10.49 -2.53
CA GLN A 102 -1.03 11.76 -2.04
C GLN A 102 -2.41 12.06 -2.65
N PHE A 103 -2.59 11.78 -3.94
CA PHE A 103 -3.92 11.86 -4.57
C PHE A 103 -4.92 10.93 -3.90
N MET A 104 -4.54 9.68 -3.62
CA MET A 104 -5.43 8.70 -2.99
C MET A 104 -5.84 9.08 -1.57
N VAL A 105 -4.96 9.72 -0.78
CA VAL A 105 -5.34 10.28 0.53
C VAL A 105 -6.48 11.30 0.36
N GLY A 106 -6.32 12.28 -0.52
CA GLY A 106 -7.35 13.28 -0.79
C GLY A 106 -8.64 12.65 -1.33
N TYR A 107 -8.53 11.65 -2.19
CA TYR A 107 -9.70 10.95 -2.75
C TYR A 107 -10.52 10.23 -1.68
N VAL A 108 -9.87 9.49 -0.77
CA VAL A 108 -10.56 8.80 0.32
C VAL A 108 -11.22 9.80 1.26
N GLN A 109 -10.53 10.88 1.61
CA GLN A 109 -11.07 11.95 2.45
C GLN A 109 -12.31 12.59 1.80
N ALA A 110 -12.25 12.94 0.52
CA ALA A 110 -13.35 13.61 -0.19
C ALA A 110 -14.53 12.69 -0.45
N ASN A 111 -14.27 11.54 -1.08
CA ASN A 111 -15.31 10.75 -1.75
C ASN A 111 -15.84 9.60 -0.90
N ILE A 112 -15.10 9.19 0.13
CA ILE A 112 -15.49 8.11 1.04
C ILE A 112 -15.91 8.66 2.40
N LEU A 113 -15.08 9.53 2.99
CA LEU A 113 -15.30 10.06 4.33
C LEU A 113 -16.09 11.37 4.34
N SER A 114 -16.24 12.02 3.18
CA SER A 114 -16.85 13.37 3.04
C SER A 114 -16.14 14.42 3.91
N ASP A 115 -14.86 14.20 4.21
CA ASP A 115 -14.01 15.17 4.90
C ASP A 115 -13.39 16.13 3.89
N TYR A 116 -14.21 17.09 3.47
CA TYR A 116 -13.86 18.02 2.41
C TYR A 116 -12.75 19.02 2.81
N GLU A 117 -12.63 19.34 4.07
CA GLU A 117 -11.59 20.23 4.57
C GLU A 117 -10.21 19.57 4.50
N SER A 118 -10.09 18.35 5.01
CA SER A 118 -8.85 17.58 4.92
C SER A 118 -8.50 17.26 3.45
N ALA A 119 -9.48 16.86 2.65
CA ALA A 119 -9.30 16.60 1.22
C ALA A 119 -8.75 17.83 0.49
N LYS A 120 -9.31 19.01 0.73
CA LYS A 120 -8.86 20.26 0.11
C LYS A 120 -7.42 20.58 0.50
N ALA A 121 -7.07 20.41 1.77
CA ALA A 121 -5.71 20.62 2.24
C ALA A 121 -4.73 19.66 1.55
N THR A 122 -5.06 18.37 1.49
CA THR A 122 -4.26 17.32 0.83
C THR A 122 -4.06 17.60 -0.66
N TYR A 123 -5.12 17.99 -1.37
CA TYR A 123 -5.07 18.32 -2.79
C TYR A 123 -4.26 19.59 -3.07
N ASN A 124 -4.35 20.62 -2.21
CA ASN A 124 -3.52 21.80 -2.35
C ASN A 124 -2.03 21.48 -2.18
N LEU A 125 -1.67 20.66 -1.20
CA LEU A 125 -0.30 20.17 -1.04
C LEU A 125 0.17 19.36 -2.25
N PHE A 126 -0.74 18.59 -2.88
CA PHE A 126 -0.41 17.89 -4.13
C PHE A 126 -0.04 18.89 -5.23
N LEU A 127 -0.86 19.91 -5.46
CA LEU A 127 -0.62 20.89 -6.53
C LEU A 127 0.62 21.74 -6.27
N GLU A 128 0.95 21.99 -5.00
CA GLU A 128 2.18 22.68 -4.62
C GLU A 128 3.42 21.83 -4.95
N LYS A 129 3.37 20.56 -4.63
CA LYS A 129 4.52 19.64 -4.79
C LYS A 129 4.67 19.09 -6.21
N PHE A 130 3.55 18.85 -6.90
CA PHE A 130 3.48 18.19 -8.20
C PHE A 130 2.66 18.99 -9.23
N PRO A 131 3.00 20.27 -9.48
CA PRO A 131 2.19 21.15 -10.35
C PRO A 131 2.07 20.64 -11.79
N ASP A 132 3.10 19.96 -12.29
CA ASP A 132 3.18 19.46 -13.68
C ASP A 132 2.90 17.95 -13.80
N HIS A 133 2.46 17.30 -12.72
CA HIS A 133 2.13 15.87 -12.74
C HIS A 133 0.85 15.61 -13.53
N GLU A 134 0.78 14.46 -14.21
CA GLU A 134 -0.40 14.06 -15.01
C GLU A 134 -1.73 14.06 -14.23
N LEU A 135 -1.69 13.90 -12.91
CA LEU A 135 -2.86 13.96 -12.04
C LEU A 135 -3.26 15.40 -11.65
N ALA A 136 -2.43 16.42 -11.90
CA ALA A 136 -2.74 17.79 -11.48
C ALA A 136 -4.08 18.32 -12.02
N PRO A 137 -4.47 18.09 -13.29
CA PRO A 137 -5.81 18.45 -13.77
C PRO A 137 -6.94 17.73 -13.03
N SER A 138 -6.75 16.46 -12.69
CA SER A 138 -7.72 15.69 -11.90
C SER A 138 -7.88 16.26 -10.49
N VAL A 139 -6.77 16.60 -9.84
CA VAL A 139 -6.78 17.23 -8.51
C VAL A 139 -7.50 18.58 -8.54
N GLN A 140 -7.27 19.42 -9.55
CA GLN A 140 -7.98 20.71 -9.73
C GLN A 140 -9.49 20.48 -9.92
N PHE A 141 -9.86 19.45 -10.66
CA PHE A 141 -11.26 19.06 -10.83
C PHE A 141 -11.89 18.64 -9.50
N GLU A 142 -11.22 17.80 -8.73
CA GLU A 142 -11.67 17.36 -7.40
C GLU A 142 -11.88 18.56 -6.46
N ILE A 143 -10.90 19.46 -6.33
CA ILE A 143 -11.03 20.69 -5.51
C ILE A 143 -12.25 21.53 -5.95
N SER A 144 -12.43 21.69 -7.24
CA SER A 144 -13.52 22.52 -7.79
C SER A 144 -14.90 21.93 -7.52
N ASN A 145 -14.98 20.64 -7.22
CA ASN A 145 -16.24 19.91 -7.08
C ASN A 145 -16.46 19.31 -5.68
N LEU A 146 -15.57 19.61 -4.72
CA LEU A 146 -15.71 19.15 -3.35
C LEU A 146 -17.11 19.44 -2.79
N GLY A 147 -17.78 18.40 -2.29
CA GLY A 147 -19.11 18.50 -1.67
C GLY A 147 -20.28 18.76 -2.64
N LYS A 148 -20.04 18.84 -3.94
CA LYS A 148 -21.13 18.99 -4.92
C LYS A 148 -21.80 17.67 -5.23
N ASN A 149 -23.09 17.70 -5.49
CA ASN A 149 -23.79 16.55 -6.03
C ASN A 149 -23.33 16.30 -7.48
N ILE A 150 -23.17 15.03 -7.87
CA ILE A 150 -22.74 14.64 -9.22
C ILE A 150 -23.64 15.25 -10.31
N ASN A 151 -24.94 15.41 -10.03
CA ASN A 151 -25.90 16.03 -10.96
C ASN A 151 -25.69 17.54 -11.13
N ASP A 152 -24.97 18.20 -10.24
CA ASP A 152 -24.67 19.63 -10.28
C ASP A 152 -23.36 19.93 -11.00
N ILE A 153 -22.59 18.89 -11.37
CA ILE A 153 -21.32 19.02 -12.08
C ILE A 153 -21.60 19.05 -13.58
N PRO A 154 -21.41 20.21 -14.28
CA PRO A 154 -21.85 20.38 -15.67
C PRO A 154 -21.31 19.34 -16.65
N VAL A 155 -20.01 18.96 -16.48
CA VAL A 155 -19.35 18.01 -17.38
C VAL A 155 -19.89 16.58 -17.22
N LEU A 156 -20.49 16.22 -16.07
CA LEU A 156 -21.02 14.89 -15.78
C LEU A 156 -22.53 14.76 -16.10
N LYS A 157 -23.24 15.86 -16.34
CA LYS A 157 -24.67 15.82 -16.67
C LYS A 157 -24.99 15.00 -17.93
N HIS A 158 -24.06 14.94 -18.89
CA HIS A 158 -24.22 14.15 -20.10
C HIS A 158 -24.02 12.65 -19.96
N ILE A 159 -23.51 12.20 -18.81
CA ILE A 159 -23.27 10.78 -18.51
C ILE A 159 -24.44 10.19 -17.72
N ALA A 160 -25.21 11.03 -17.02
CA ALA A 160 -26.32 10.64 -16.16
C ALA A 160 -27.69 10.67 -16.88
N SER A 161 -27.75 11.05 -18.15
CA SER A 161 -28.92 11.06 -19.01
C SER A 161 -28.89 9.94 -20.04
#